data_9a96f6455c6827e5c9f0fcba50b725b8
#
_entry.id   9a96f6455c6827e5c9f0fcba50b725b8
#
_cell.length_a   1.000
_cell.length_b   1.000
_cell.length_c   1.000
_cell.angle_alpha   90.00
_cell.angle_beta   90.00
_cell.angle_gamma   90.00
#
_symmetry.space_group_name_H-M   'P 1'
#
loop_
_entity.id
_entity.type
_entity.pdbx_description
1 polymer ?
#
loop_
_entity_poly.entity_id
_entity_poly.type
_entity_poly.pdbx_seq_one_letter_code
_entity_poly.pdbx_strand_id
1 'polypeptide(L)'
;RIVCFCFFVLFPTTNTRPELIGHDIWTQAVRALYQWDAPQNLFPSIHCLVSWMCCIGLRGCDRIPKWYKWVSKFIAVLVFVSTLALRQHVLIDVAGGILLAELVCYISNRRDGYKLLQKVTETVAGWIAGRLSGKKNGK
;
A
#
# COMPACT_ATOMS: atom_id res chain seq x y z
N ARG A 1 5.50 -2.09 -1.89
CA ARG A 1 5.84 -1.17 -0.78
C ARG A 1 7.10 -0.36 -1.05
N ILE A 2 8.19 -0.95 -1.58
CA ILE A 2 9.43 -0.22 -1.88
C ILE A 2 9.18 0.93 -2.85
N VAL A 3 8.40 0.71 -3.91
CA VAL A 3 8.05 1.75 -4.88
C VAL A 3 7.25 2.88 -4.22
N CYS A 4 6.28 2.56 -3.36
CA CYS A 4 5.56 3.59 -2.58
C CYS A 4 6.51 4.38 -1.68
N PHE A 5 7.46 3.71 -1.03
CA PHE A 5 8.47 4.38 -0.20
C PHE A 5 9.29 5.38 -1.02
N CYS A 6 9.73 5.01 -2.23
CA CYS A 6 10.41 5.93 -3.14
C CYS A 6 9.54 7.15 -3.48
N PHE A 7 8.25 6.95 -3.75
CA PHE A 7 7.31 8.05 -4.00
C PHE A 7 7.18 8.95 -2.76
N PHE A 8 7.08 8.40 -1.57
CA PHE A 8 6.97 9.17 -0.33
C PHE A 8 8.19 10.04 -0.04
N VAL A 9 9.38 9.53 -0.38
CA VAL A 9 10.63 10.29 -0.22
C VAL A 9 10.76 11.41 -1.26
N LEU A 10 10.33 11.15 -2.50
CA LEU A 10 10.45 12.11 -3.59
C LEU A 10 9.33 13.15 -3.61
N PHE A 11 8.13 12.76 -3.19
CA PHE A 11 6.92 13.60 -3.21
C PHE A 11 6.16 13.48 -1.89
N PRO A 12 6.66 14.11 -0.81
CA PRO A 12 5.96 14.10 0.47
C PRO A 12 4.62 14.85 0.31
N THR A 13 3.53 14.10 0.44
CA THR A 13 2.17 14.64 0.38
C THR A 13 1.55 14.69 1.76
N THR A 14 0.86 15.76 2.08
CA THR A 14 0.14 15.94 3.32
C THR A 14 -1.31 16.32 3.05
N ASN A 15 -2.22 15.96 3.94
CA ASN A 15 -3.63 16.33 3.86
C ASN A 15 -4.09 16.99 5.16
N THR A 16 -4.93 18.01 5.02
CA THR A 16 -5.56 18.66 6.17
C THR A 16 -6.81 17.90 6.54
N ARG A 17 -6.79 17.25 7.70
CA ARG A 17 -7.96 16.53 8.24
C ARG A 17 -8.90 17.53 8.92
N PRO A 18 -10.21 17.31 8.82
CA PRO A 18 -11.18 18.13 9.55
C PRO A 18 -11.05 17.92 11.05
N GLU A 19 -11.27 18.99 11.82
CA GLU A 19 -11.37 18.90 13.27
C GLU A 19 -12.61 18.07 13.66
N LEU A 20 -12.42 17.11 14.52
CA LEU A 20 -13.50 16.24 15.02
C LEU A 20 -14.17 16.91 16.20
N ILE A 21 -15.33 17.51 15.95
CA ILE A 21 -16.16 18.15 16.96
C ILE A 21 -17.20 17.12 17.43
N GLY A 22 -17.06 16.57 18.63
CA GLY A 22 -17.97 15.58 19.21
C GLY A 22 -17.28 14.69 20.25
N HIS A 23 -18.10 14.06 21.08
CA HIS A 23 -17.65 13.13 22.16
C HIS A 23 -18.32 11.75 22.06
N ASP A 24 -19.05 11.50 20.97
CA ASP A 24 -19.67 10.22 20.70
C ASP A 24 -18.64 9.11 20.39
N ILE A 25 -19.05 7.87 20.51
CA ILE A 25 -18.17 6.69 20.34
C ILE A 25 -17.52 6.69 18.94
N TRP A 26 -18.27 7.09 17.92
CA TRP A 26 -17.77 7.13 16.54
C TRP A 26 -16.70 8.18 16.35
N THR A 27 -16.89 9.37 16.92
CA THR A 27 -15.88 10.44 16.89
C THR A 27 -14.61 10.03 17.63
N GLN A 28 -14.73 9.33 18.76
CA GLN A 28 -13.57 8.80 19.48
C GLN A 28 -12.83 7.72 18.67
N ALA A 29 -13.55 6.82 18.01
CA ALA A 29 -12.94 5.80 17.14
C ALA A 29 -12.18 6.44 15.97
N VAL A 30 -12.74 7.44 15.30
CA VAL A 30 -12.07 8.16 14.20
C VAL A 30 -10.87 8.96 14.73
N ARG A 31 -10.97 9.55 15.92
CA ARG A 31 -9.85 10.26 16.56
C ARG A 31 -8.69 9.31 16.87
N ALA A 32 -8.97 8.13 17.41
CA ALA A 32 -7.96 7.11 17.66
C ALA A 32 -7.30 6.67 16.34
N LEU A 33 -8.09 6.46 15.28
CA LEU A 33 -7.59 6.13 13.96
C LEU A 33 -6.66 7.22 13.41
N TYR A 34 -7.02 8.49 13.56
CA TYR A 34 -6.20 9.62 13.12
C TYR A 34 -4.90 9.77 13.90
N GLN A 35 -4.85 9.32 15.15
CA GLN A 35 -3.62 9.29 15.95
C GLN A 35 -2.65 8.20 15.49
N TRP A 36 -3.18 7.06 15.04
CA TRP A 36 -2.35 5.95 14.57
C TRP A 36 -1.84 6.14 13.15
N ASP A 37 -2.59 6.86 12.34
CA ASP A 37 -2.28 7.07 10.92
C ASP A 37 -1.94 8.56 10.69
N ALA A 38 -0.66 8.88 10.60
CA ALA A 38 -0.21 10.24 10.38
C ALA A 38 -0.66 10.76 9.00
N PRO A 39 -1.07 12.04 8.86
CA PRO A 39 -1.53 12.63 7.60
C PRO A 39 -0.37 12.95 6.64
N GLN A 40 0.55 12.02 6.48
CA GLN A 40 1.76 12.15 5.67
C GLN A 40 1.88 10.99 4.70
N ASN A 41 2.52 11.25 3.54
CA ASN A 41 2.80 10.22 2.55
C ASN A 41 1.54 9.54 1.98
N LEU A 42 0.61 10.34 1.48
CA LEU A 42 -0.70 9.89 1.03
C LEU A 42 -0.69 9.22 -0.34
N PHE A 43 0.16 9.68 -1.26
CA PHE A 43 0.21 9.18 -2.63
C PHE A 43 1.41 8.25 -2.87
N PRO A 44 1.24 7.08 -3.49
CA PRO A 44 -0.02 6.37 -3.73
C PRO A 44 -0.55 5.66 -2.46
N SER A 45 -1.87 5.50 -2.35
CA SER A 45 -2.47 4.85 -1.18
C SER A 45 -2.03 3.38 -1.03
N ILE A 46 -1.31 3.08 0.05
CA ILE A 46 -0.87 1.72 0.37
C ILE A 46 -2.06 0.82 0.67
N HIS A 47 -3.10 1.33 1.34
CA HIS A 47 -4.31 0.57 1.65
C HIS A 47 -5.01 0.09 0.39
N CYS A 48 -5.18 0.98 -0.58
CA CYS A 48 -5.79 0.67 -1.86
C CYS A 48 -4.91 -0.28 -2.69
N LEU A 49 -3.59 -0.03 -2.72
CA LEU A 49 -2.63 -0.88 -3.41
C LEU A 49 -2.66 -2.31 -2.88
N VAL A 50 -2.55 -2.51 -1.56
CA VAL A 50 -2.53 -3.85 -0.96
C VAL A 50 -3.86 -4.57 -1.15
N SER A 51 -4.99 -3.89 -0.93
CA SER A 51 -6.32 -4.46 -1.15
C SER A 51 -6.53 -4.90 -2.59
N TRP A 52 -6.07 -4.10 -3.56
CA TRP A 52 -6.16 -4.44 -4.98
C TRP A 52 -5.19 -5.56 -5.37
N MET A 53 -3.98 -5.59 -4.82
CA MET A 53 -3.02 -6.69 -5.02
C MET A 53 -3.59 -8.05 -4.57
N CYS A 54 -4.33 -8.08 -3.44
CA CYS A 54 -5.05 -9.28 -3.02
C CYS A 54 -6.06 -9.74 -4.09
N CYS A 55 -6.83 -8.82 -4.67
CA CYS A 55 -7.77 -9.14 -5.74
C CYS A 55 -7.07 -9.67 -7.01
N ILE A 56 -5.94 -9.05 -7.37
CA ILE A 56 -5.13 -9.48 -8.52
C ILE A 56 -4.61 -10.91 -8.30
N GLY A 57 -4.05 -11.20 -7.11
CA GLY A 57 -3.53 -12.53 -6.79
C GLY A 57 -4.58 -13.64 -6.87
N LEU A 58 -5.85 -13.30 -6.67
CA LEU A 58 -6.96 -14.26 -6.77
C LEU A 58 -7.46 -14.46 -8.22
N ARG A 59 -7.11 -13.57 -9.18
CA ARG A 59 -7.63 -13.64 -10.56
C ARG A 59 -7.26 -14.95 -11.26
N GLY A 60 -6.01 -15.40 -11.15
CA GLY A 60 -5.47 -16.59 -11.82
C GLY A 60 -5.57 -17.90 -11.03
N CYS A 61 -6.23 -17.90 -9.88
CA CYS A 61 -6.29 -19.07 -9.01
C CYS A 61 -7.60 -19.85 -9.21
N ASP A 62 -7.57 -20.96 -9.96
CA ASP A 62 -8.77 -21.77 -10.23
C ASP A 62 -9.22 -22.63 -9.04
N ARG A 63 -8.34 -22.83 -8.05
CA ARG A 63 -8.66 -23.57 -6.82
C ARG A 63 -9.58 -22.79 -5.88
N ILE A 64 -9.70 -21.47 -6.05
CA ILE A 64 -10.50 -20.62 -5.17
C ILE A 64 -11.89 -20.45 -5.75
N PRO A 65 -12.95 -20.71 -4.96
CA PRO A 65 -14.32 -20.59 -5.42
C PRO A 65 -14.66 -19.14 -5.83
N LYS A 66 -15.54 -18.99 -6.81
CA LYS A 66 -15.90 -17.68 -7.40
C LYS A 66 -16.46 -16.71 -6.36
N TRP A 67 -17.24 -17.20 -5.39
CA TRP A 67 -17.82 -16.37 -4.35
C TRP A 67 -16.74 -15.67 -3.51
N TYR A 68 -15.64 -16.35 -3.19
CA TYR A 68 -14.53 -15.78 -2.45
C TYR A 68 -13.84 -14.64 -3.22
N LYS A 69 -13.68 -14.79 -4.54
CA LYS A 69 -13.15 -13.72 -5.40
C LYS A 69 -14.06 -12.48 -5.41
N TRP A 70 -15.39 -12.69 -5.37
CA TRP A 70 -16.35 -11.58 -5.26
C TRP A 70 -16.30 -10.89 -3.90
N VAL A 71 -16.24 -11.65 -2.81
CA VAL A 71 -16.10 -11.11 -1.46
C VAL A 71 -14.81 -10.29 -1.33
N SER A 72 -13.69 -10.78 -1.86
CA SER A 72 -12.43 -10.02 -1.84
C SER A 72 -12.53 -8.69 -2.59
N LYS A 73 -13.16 -8.67 -3.76
CA LYS A 73 -13.41 -7.42 -4.49
C LYS A 73 -14.31 -6.46 -3.72
N PHE A 74 -15.35 -6.98 -3.11
CA PHE A 74 -16.26 -6.20 -2.30
C PHE A 74 -15.53 -5.55 -1.11
N ILE A 75 -14.70 -6.32 -0.41
CA ILE A 75 -13.87 -5.79 0.69
C ILE A 75 -12.91 -4.72 0.18
N ALA A 76 -12.26 -4.91 -0.97
CA ALA A 76 -11.37 -3.91 -1.54
C ALA A 76 -12.12 -2.58 -1.84
N VAL A 77 -13.33 -2.67 -2.40
CA VAL A 77 -14.18 -1.48 -2.63
C VAL A 77 -14.57 -0.81 -1.32
N LEU A 78 -14.91 -1.58 -0.28
CA LEU A 78 -15.20 -1.03 1.05
C LEU A 78 -13.99 -0.28 1.63
N VAL A 79 -12.79 -0.82 1.47
CA VAL A 79 -11.56 -0.13 1.89
C VAL A 79 -11.40 1.18 1.14
N PHE A 80 -11.64 1.21 -0.19
CA PHE A 80 -11.53 2.44 -0.99
C PHE A 80 -12.53 3.50 -0.52
N VAL A 81 -13.80 3.11 -0.34
CA VAL A 81 -14.85 4.01 0.16
C VAL A 81 -14.51 4.50 1.57
N SER A 82 -14.06 3.61 2.45
CA SER A 82 -13.69 3.96 3.82
C SER A 82 -12.55 4.99 3.88
N THR A 83 -11.48 4.80 3.10
CA THR A 83 -10.35 5.74 3.07
C THR A 83 -10.74 7.12 2.55
N LEU A 84 -11.67 7.18 1.59
CA LEU A 84 -12.23 8.44 1.09
C LEU A 84 -13.20 9.09 2.09
N ALA A 85 -14.10 8.31 2.69
CA ALA A 85 -15.07 8.80 3.67
C ALA A 85 -14.39 9.36 4.93
N LEU A 86 -13.33 8.72 5.38
CA LEU A 86 -12.51 9.17 6.50
C LEU A 86 -11.52 10.29 6.13
N ARG A 87 -11.56 10.78 4.90
CA ARG A 87 -10.65 11.80 4.37
C ARG A 87 -9.16 11.50 4.62
N GLN A 88 -8.81 10.22 4.69
CA GLN A 88 -7.42 9.78 4.77
C GLN A 88 -6.71 9.95 3.43
N HIS A 89 -7.44 9.71 2.32
CA HIS A 89 -6.94 9.80 0.96
C HIS A 89 -7.90 10.58 0.06
N VAL A 90 -7.37 11.11 -1.03
CA VAL A 90 -8.16 11.68 -2.13
C VAL A 90 -8.28 10.66 -3.28
N LEU A 91 -9.22 10.90 -4.19
CA LEU A 91 -9.48 9.98 -5.32
C LEU A 91 -8.23 9.63 -6.14
N ILE A 92 -7.33 10.59 -6.30
CA ILE A 92 -6.09 10.38 -7.06
C ILE A 92 -5.15 9.40 -6.37
N ASP A 93 -5.14 9.35 -5.03
CA ASP A 93 -4.31 8.41 -4.26
C ASP A 93 -4.82 6.98 -4.42
N VAL A 94 -6.16 6.81 -4.46
CA VAL A 94 -6.81 5.53 -4.71
C VAL A 94 -6.49 5.04 -6.13
N ALA A 95 -6.67 5.91 -7.12
CA ALA A 95 -6.36 5.61 -8.52
C ALA A 95 -4.87 5.27 -8.68
N GLY A 96 -3.98 6.03 -8.07
CA GLY A 96 -2.54 5.78 -8.07
C GLY A 96 -2.17 4.42 -7.46
N GLY A 97 -2.81 4.05 -6.35
CA GLY A 97 -2.61 2.74 -5.72
C GLY A 97 -3.05 1.58 -6.60
N ILE A 98 -4.22 1.69 -7.26
CA ILE A 98 -4.74 0.68 -8.18
C ILE A 98 -3.84 0.56 -9.42
N LEU A 99 -3.51 1.69 -10.06
CA LEU A 99 -2.65 1.70 -11.26
C LEU A 99 -1.27 1.12 -10.97
N LEU A 100 -0.68 1.45 -9.82
CA LEU A 100 0.61 0.91 -9.42
C LEU A 100 0.52 -0.60 -9.20
N ALA A 101 -0.55 -1.10 -8.58
CA ALA A 101 -0.77 -2.53 -8.40
C ALA A 101 -0.87 -3.28 -9.74
N GLU A 102 -1.66 -2.76 -10.70
CA GLU A 102 -1.78 -3.35 -12.05
C GLU A 102 -0.45 -3.29 -12.81
N LEU A 103 0.28 -2.18 -12.73
CA LEU A 103 1.58 -2.01 -13.37
C LEU A 103 2.60 -3.02 -12.84
N VAL A 104 2.70 -3.16 -11.52
CA VAL A 104 3.61 -4.14 -10.88
C VAL A 104 3.23 -5.56 -11.27
N CYS A 105 1.93 -5.88 -11.30
CA CYS A 105 1.45 -7.19 -11.74
C CYS A 105 1.78 -7.42 -13.23
N TYR A 106 1.56 -6.45 -14.09
CA TYR A 106 1.86 -6.52 -15.52
C TYR A 106 3.35 -6.79 -15.78
N ILE A 107 4.23 -6.04 -15.09
CA ILE A 107 5.69 -6.22 -15.19
C ILE A 107 6.10 -7.60 -14.66
N SER A 108 5.54 -8.01 -13.52
CA SER A 108 5.84 -9.29 -12.89
C SER A 108 5.40 -10.49 -13.73
N ASN A 109 4.29 -10.36 -14.45
CA ASN A 109 3.74 -11.44 -15.29
C ASN A 109 4.46 -11.59 -16.63
N ARG A 110 5.28 -10.61 -17.06
CA ARG A 110 6.18 -10.78 -18.19
C ARG A 110 7.36 -11.67 -17.77
N ARG A 111 7.76 -12.61 -18.65
CA ARG A 111 8.77 -13.65 -18.38
C ARG A 111 10.08 -13.16 -17.75
N ASP A 112 10.39 -11.89 -17.88
CA ASP A 112 11.61 -11.26 -17.31
C ASP A 112 11.34 -10.37 -16.09
N GLY A 113 10.09 -10.03 -15.80
CA GLY A 113 9.74 -9.11 -14.70
C GLY A 113 10.10 -9.64 -13.33
N TYR A 114 9.91 -10.94 -13.08
CA TYR A 114 10.27 -11.54 -11.81
C TYR A 114 11.79 -11.58 -11.60
N LYS A 115 12.58 -11.77 -12.66
CA LYS A 115 14.07 -11.74 -12.62
C LYS A 115 14.58 -10.36 -12.26
N LEU A 116 13.94 -9.31 -12.78
CA LEU A 116 14.28 -7.93 -12.44
C LEU A 116 13.97 -7.65 -10.95
N LEU A 117 12.80 -8.05 -10.48
CA LEU A 117 12.41 -7.89 -9.08
C LEU A 117 13.35 -8.69 -8.14
N GLN A 118 13.69 -9.92 -8.50
CA GLN A 118 14.63 -10.75 -7.76
C GLN A 118 16.00 -10.08 -7.70
N LYS A 119 16.53 -9.60 -8.83
CA LYS A 119 17.83 -8.92 -8.89
C LYS A 119 17.87 -7.66 -8.03
N VAL A 120 16.80 -6.85 -8.06
CA VAL A 120 16.68 -5.65 -7.22
C VAL A 120 16.64 -6.04 -5.74
N THR A 121 15.86 -7.06 -5.38
CA THR A 121 15.73 -7.53 -3.99
C THR A 121 17.05 -8.08 -3.46
N GLU A 122 17.77 -8.88 -4.26
CA GLU A 122 19.09 -9.41 -3.92
C GLU A 122 20.14 -8.31 -3.76
N THR A 123 20.11 -7.30 -4.65
CA THR A 123 21.03 -6.16 -4.58
C THR A 123 20.80 -5.35 -3.30
N VAL A 124 19.54 -5.05 -2.98
CA VAL A 124 19.18 -4.31 -1.75
C VAL A 124 19.51 -5.12 -0.50
N ALA A 125 19.19 -6.41 -0.49
CA ALA A 125 19.51 -7.31 0.62
C ALA A 125 21.03 -7.43 0.83
N GLY A 126 21.80 -7.56 -0.25
CA GLY A 126 23.27 -7.59 -0.21
C GLY A 126 23.87 -6.28 0.31
N TRP A 127 23.32 -5.13 -0.10
CA TRP A 127 23.75 -3.82 0.38
C TRP A 127 23.46 -3.64 1.88
N ILE A 128 22.28 -4.05 2.35
CA ILE A 128 21.90 -4.01 3.77
C ILE A 128 22.79 -4.95 4.59
N ALA A 129 23.00 -6.18 4.12
CA ALA A 129 23.87 -7.16 4.78
C ALA A 129 25.32 -6.67 4.88
N GLY A 130 25.85 -6.07 3.82
CA GLY A 130 27.18 -5.46 3.80
C GLY A 130 27.33 -4.32 4.82
N ARG A 131 26.30 -3.46 4.94
CA ARG A 131 26.31 -2.39 5.96
C ARG A 131 26.23 -2.91 7.39
N LEU A 132 25.47 -3.97 7.63
CA LEU A 132 25.35 -4.58 8.95
C LEU A 132 26.62 -5.34 9.35
N SER A 133 27.30 -5.98 8.40
CA SER A 133 28.57 -6.69 8.61
C SER A 133 29.75 -5.74 8.85
N GLY A 134 29.81 -4.62 8.11
CA GLY A 134 30.86 -3.61 8.28
C GLY A 134 30.87 -2.92 9.66
N LYS A 135 29.71 -2.94 10.36
CA LYS A 135 29.60 -2.36 11.71
C LYS A 135 30.11 -3.30 12.83
N LYS A 136 30.38 -4.58 12.52
CA LYS A 136 30.88 -5.57 13.49
C LYS A 136 32.40 -5.62 13.60
N ASN A 137 33.15 -5.13 12.61
CA ASN A 137 34.59 -5.17 12.54
C ASN A 137 35.27 -3.86 12.96
N GLY A 138 34.53 -2.93 13.56
CA GLY A 138 35.04 -1.64 14.04
C GLY A 138 35.05 -1.49 15.57
N LYS A 139 35.37 -2.58 16.30
CA LYS A 139 35.64 -2.51 17.74
C LYS A 139 36.93 -3.24 18.03
#